data_bd016d376e919e89884c0d078d26ae07
#
_entry.id   bd016d376e919e89884c0d078d26ae07
#
_cell.length_a   1.000
_cell.length_b   1.000
_cell.length_c   1.000
_cell.angle_alpha   90.00
_cell.angle_beta   90.00
_cell.angle_gamma   90.00
#
_symmetry.space_group_name_H-M   'P 1'
#
loop_
_entity.id
_entity.type
_entity.pdbx_description
1 polymer ?
#
loop_
_entity_poly.entity_id
_entity_poly.type
_entity_poly.pdbx_seq_one_letter_code
_entity_poly.pdbx_strand_id
1 'polypeptide(L)'
;MLVVDNLAEYKNICDGPIAVTLGKFDGFHIEHCKLVDRTVELAKEDGLKSVVITFLDMPSSLAKTTKYLMTKEEKRIFLKDKGVDILIECHFTDEIMHISPEDFIRKALVDALKVKYVCVGENFTFGYKGAGDVEMLKEFSKRFDFCVQIEPTYRLHG
;
A
#
# COMPACT_ATOMS: atom_id res chain seq x y z
N MET A 1 -15.67 6.03 2.31
CA MET A 1 -14.59 5.04 2.16
C MET A 1 -15.13 3.65 2.44
N LEU A 2 -14.84 2.71 1.56
CA LEU A 2 -15.23 1.32 1.72
C LEU A 2 -14.09 0.54 2.38
N VAL A 3 -14.40 -0.30 3.36
CA VAL A 3 -13.39 -1.10 4.05
C VAL A 3 -13.61 -2.57 3.72
N VAL A 4 -12.56 -3.25 3.26
CA VAL A 4 -12.61 -4.68 2.94
C VAL A 4 -11.51 -5.43 3.68
N ASP A 5 -11.72 -6.72 3.92
CA ASP A 5 -10.83 -7.52 4.76
C ASP A 5 -9.70 -8.24 4.02
N ASN A 6 -9.81 -8.37 2.70
CA ASN A 6 -8.80 -9.08 1.93
C ASN A 6 -8.94 -8.81 0.43
N LEU A 7 -7.96 -9.27 -0.34
CA LEU A 7 -7.95 -9.07 -1.79
C LEU A 7 -9.06 -9.82 -2.52
N ALA A 8 -9.48 -10.96 -2.01
CA ALA A 8 -10.55 -11.72 -2.65
C ALA A 8 -11.87 -10.96 -2.57
N GLU A 9 -12.15 -10.37 -1.41
CA GLU A 9 -13.34 -9.52 -1.24
C GLU A 9 -13.26 -8.28 -2.13
N TYR A 10 -12.08 -7.67 -2.22
CA TYR A 10 -11.85 -6.51 -3.06
C TYR A 10 -12.19 -6.78 -4.53
N LYS A 11 -11.84 -7.94 -5.07
CA LYS A 11 -12.11 -8.29 -6.46
C LYS A 11 -13.58 -8.23 -6.84
N ASN A 12 -14.46 -8.49 -5.88
CA ASN A 12 -15.91 -8.45 -6.11
C ASN A 12 -16.47 -7.03 -6.10
N ILE A 13 -15.67 -6.06 -5.66
CA ILE A 13 -16.13 -4.69 -5.44
C ILE A 13 -15.62 -3.74 -6.51
N CYS A 14 -14.37 -3.91 -6.92
CA CYS A 14 -13.73 -3.00 -7.85
C CYS A 14 -12.98 -3.80 -8.93
N ASP A 15 -13.24 -3.49 -10.18
CA ASP A 15 -12.63 -4.17 -11.33
C ASP A 15 -11.92 -3.19 -12.28
N GLY A 16 -11.73 -1.98 -11.85
CA GLY A 16 -11.06 -0.96 -12.66
C GLY A 16 -9.62 -0.71 -12.20
N PRO A 17 -8.87 0.05 -13.00
CA PRO A 17 -7.52 0.45 -12.58
C PRO A 17 -7.59 1.38 -11.37
N ILE A 18 -6.55 1.33 -10.54
CA ILE A 18 -6.51 2.08 -9.29
C ILE A 18 -5.15 2.75 -9.08
N ALA A 19 -5.14 3.70 -8.15
CA ALA A 19 -3.91 4.19 -7.54
C ALA A 19 -3.84 3.60 -6.13
N VAL A 20 -2.71 3.05 -5.74
CA VAL A 20 -2.57 2.34 -4.46
C VAL A 20 -1.32 2.76 -3.72
N THR A 21 -1.42 2.82 -2.40
CA THR A 21 -0.27 2.79 -1.51
C THR A 21 -0.48 1.67 -0.51
N LEU A 22 0.60 1.08 -0.05
CA LEU A 22 0.52 -0.09 0.82
C LEU A 22 1.65 -0.08 1.84
N GLY A 23 1.37 -0.66 2.99
CA GLY A 23 2.35 -0.75 4.07
C GLY A 23 1.71 -1.06 5.40
N LYS A 24 2.54 -1.04 6.43
CA LYS A 24 2.08 -1.19 7.79
C LYS A 24 1.97 0.21 8.40
N PHE A 25 0.82 0.79 8.31
CA PHE A 25 0.59 2.15 8.81
C PHE A 25 0.19 2.11 10.29
N ASP A 26 1.16 1.96 11.17
CA ASP A 26 0.92 1.94 12.62
C ASP A 26 0.47 3.28 13.16
N GLY A 27 1.15 4.31 12.74
CA GLY A 27 0.77 5.69 13.00
C GLY A 27 1.08 6.45 11.71
N PHE A 28 0.35 7.49 11.42
CA PHE A 28 0.58 8.22 10.18
C PHE A 28 1.58 9.34 10.39
N HIS A 29 2.86 9.00 10.21
CA HIS A 29 3.94 9.97 10.18
C HIS A 29 3.90 10.78 8.89
N ILE A 30 4.69 11.83 8.82
CA ILE A 30 4.73 12.74 7.66
C ILE A 30 4.87 11.96 6.34
N GLU A 31 5.75 10.96 6.32
CA GLU A 31 6.00 10.15 5.14
C GLU A 31 4.73 9.40 4.69
N HIS A 32 4.03 8.78 5.65
CA HIS A 32 2.79 8.05 5.36
C HIS A 32 1.71 8.99 4.85
N CYS A 33 1.60 10.17 5.46
CA CYS A 33 0.63 11.17 5.02
C CYS A 33 0.87 11.59 3.57
N LYS A 34 2.12 11.78 3.21
CA LYS A 34 2.46 12.16 1.83
C LYS A 34 2.16 11.06 0.84
N LEU A 35 2.38 9.80 1.21
CA LEU A 35 2.03 8.66 0.36
C LEU A 35 0.53 8.61 0.11
N VAL A 36 -0.27 8.78 1.17
CA VAL A 36 -1.72 8.78 1.06
C VAL A 36 -2.19 9.95 0.22
N ASP A 37 -1.70 11.16 0.50
CA ASP A 37 -2.06 12.36 -0.25
C ASP A 37 -1.73 12.22 -1.74
N ARG A 38 -0.56 11.68 -2.05
CA ARG A 38 -0.14 11.49 -3.44
C ARG A 38 -1.01 10.47 -4.15
N THR A 39 -1.35 9.39 -3.47
CA THR A 39 -2.23 8.35 -4.01
C THR A 39 -3.61 8.91 -4.35
N VAL A 40 -4.19 9.67 -3.44
CA VAL A 40 -5.50 10.31 -3.64
C VAL A 40 -5.44 11.31 -4.80
N GLU A 41 -4.38 12.12 -4.84
CA GLU A 41 -4.18 13.12 -5.89
C GLU A 41 -4.11 12.47 -7.27
N LEU A 42 -3.28 11.42 -7.42
CA LEU A 42 -3.15 10.72 -8.70
C LEU A 42 -4.46 10.06 -9.12
N ALA A 43 -5.18 9.48 -8.17
CA ALA A 43 -6.48 8.88 -8.46
C ALA A 43 -7.46 9.92 -8.99
N LYS A 44 -7.53 11.09 -8.37
CA LYS A 44 -8.44 12.16 -8.81
C LYS A 44 -8.08 12.67 -10.19
N GLU A 45 -6.79 12.86 -10.47
CA GLU A 45 -6.34 13.37 -11.76
C GLU A 45 -6.74 12.46 -12.91
N ASP A 46 -6.69 11.14 -12.70
CA ASP A 46 -6.97 10.16 -13.74
C ASP A 46 -8.36 9.52 -13.64
N GLY A 47 -9.20 9.96 -12.72
CA GLY A 47 -10.53 9.39 -12.55
C GLY A 47 -10.53 7.96 -12.03
N LEU A 48 -9.57 7.62 -11.20
CA LEU A 48 -9.41 6.29 -10.62
C LEU A 48 -9.87 6.26 -9.17
N LYS A 49 -10.03 5.05 -8.62
CA LYS A 49 -10.23 4.88 -7.18
C LYS A 49 -8.88 4.92 -6.48
N SER A 50 -8.84 5.55 -5.31
CA SER A 50 -7.67 5.54 -4.44
C SER A 50 -7.82 4.41 -3.43
N VAL A 51 -6.76 3.61 -3.28
CA VAL A 51 -6.76 2.42 -2.44
C VAL A 51 -5.57 2.46 -1.49
N VAL A 52 -5.81 2.16 -0.22
CA VAL A 52 -4.76 1.98 0.77
C VAL A 52 -4.84 0.56 1.28
N ILE A 53 -3.72 -0.15 1.28
CA ILE A 53 -3.62 -1.48 1.87
C ILE A 53 -2.81 -1.37 3.14
N THR A 54 -3.41 -1.76 4.27
CA THR A 54 -2.69 -1.85 5.53
C THR A 54 -2.56 -3.33 5.89
N PHE A 55 -1.34 -3.72 6.28
CA PHE A 55 -1.10 -5.09 6.72
C PHE A 55 -1.27 -5.17 8.24
N LEU A 56 -2.12 -6.09 8.67
CA LEU A 56 -2.42 -6.32 10.08
C LEU A 56 -1.71 -7.58 10.56
N ASP A 57 -1.51 -7.67 11.87
CA ASP A 57 -0.97 -8.87 12.52
C ASP A 57 0.42 -9.27 12.03
N MET A 58 1.23 -8.28 11.65
CA MET A 58 2.62 -8.56 11.30
C MET A 58 3.38 -9.06 12.53
N PRO A 59 4.29 -10.03 12.36
CA PRO A 59 5.11 -10.51 13.47
C PRO A 59 5.86 -9.36 14.16
N SER A 60 6.00 -9.43 15.47
CA SER A 60 6.68 -8.38 16.23
C SER A 60 8.12 -8.15 15.77
N SER A 61 8.75 -9.18 15.22
CA SER A 61 10.10 -9.07 14.66
C SER A 61 10.16 -8.16 13.43
N LEU A 62 9.03 -7.96 12.74
CA LEU A 62 8.93 -7.10 11.57
C LEU A 62 8.32 -5.74 11.94
N ALA A 63 7.80 -5.61 13.15
CA ALA A 63 7.15 -4.40 13.61
C ALA A 63 8.16 -3.49 14.29
N LYS A 64 8.22 -2.22 13.86
CA LYS A 64 8.99 -1.22 14.60
C LYS A 64 8.11 -0.75 15.74
N THR A 65 8.66 -0.78 16.96
CA THR A 65 7.94 -0.26 18.11
C THR A 65 7.85 1.26 17.99
N THR A 66 6.63 1.77 17.98
CA THR A 66 6.40 3.20 18.02
C THR A 66 5.74 3.57 19.33
N LYS A 67 6.01 4.76 19.83
CA LYS A 67 5.40 5.24 21.06
C LYS A 67 3.92 5.55 20.90
N TYR A 68 3.47 5.71 19.67
CA TYR A 68 2.12 6.10 19.36
C TYR A 68 1.57 5.21 18.26
N LEU A 69 0.57 4.41 18.60
CA LEU A 69 -0.11 3.54 17.67
C LEU A 69 -1.55 4.03 17.49
N MET A 70 -1.99 4.10 16.26
CA MET A 70 -3.39 4.40 15.99
C MET A 70 -4.22 3.12 16.06
N THR A 71 -5.44 3.23 16.59
CA THR A 71 -6.39 2.12 16.55
C THR A 71 -6.89 1.94 15.12
N LYS A 72 -7.55 0.80 14.86
CA LYS A 72 -8.17 0.57 13.55
C LYS A 72 -9.17 1.67 13.22
N GLU A 73 -9.98 2.06 14.19
CA GLU A 73 -10.99 3.10 14.02
C GLU A 73 -10.35 4.45 13.70
N GLU A 74 -9.29 4.80 14.41
CA GLU A 74 -8.56 6.04 14.15
C GLU A 74 -7.97 6.06 12.74
N LYS A 75 -7.39 4.94 12.29
CA LYS A 75 -6.87 4.81 10.93
C LYS A 75 -7.96 4.99 9.87
N ARG A 76 -9.10 4.36 10.10
CA ARG A 76 -10.23 4.47 9.18
C ARG A 76 -10.73 5.91 9.05
N ILE A 77 -10.86 6.59 10.19
CA ILE A 77 -11.28 8.00 10.19
C ILE A 77 -10.26 8.86 9.46
N PHE A 78 -8.98 8.68 9.77
CA PHE A 78 -7.90 9.43 9.15
C PHE A 78 -7.90 9.27 7.63
N LEU A 79 -7.98 8.04 7.14
CA LEU A 79 -7.94 7.76 5.71
C LEU A 79 -9.19 8.26 4.99
N LYS A 80 -10.34 8.14 5.63
CA LYS A 80 -11.59 8.68 5.10
C LYS A 80 -11.49 10.18 4.94
N ASP A 81 -10.98 10.89 5.93
CA ASP A 81 -10.82 12.33 5.88
C ASP A 81 -9.82 12.75 4.80
N LYS A 82 -8.86 11.91 4.47
CA LYS A 82 -7.92 12.16 3.39
C LYS A 82 -8.53 11.95 1.99
N GLY A 83 -9.68 11.35 1.92
CA GLY A 83 -10.36 11.11 0.65
C GLY A 83 -10.08 9.76 0.01
N VAL A 84 -9.58 8.81 0.78
CA VAL A 84 -9.35 7.45 0.30
C VAL A 84 -10.67 6.78 -0.04
N ASP A 85 -10.76 6.13 -1.19
CA ASP A 85 -11.98 5.46 -1.64
C ASP A 85 -12.13 4.07 -1.03
N ILE A 86 -11.05 3.30 -0.97
CA ILE A 86 -11.10 1.91 -0.49
C ILE A 86 -9.91 1.65 0.45
N LEU A 87 -10.21 1.06 1.60
CA LEU A 87 -9.19 0.59 2.53
C LEU A 87 -9.24 -0.95 2.58
N ILE A 88 -8.13 -1.59 2.28
CA ILE A 88 -7.99 -3.04 2.41
C ILE A 88 -7.19 -3.31 3.66
N GLU A 89 -7.85 -3.93 4.67
CA GLU A 89 -7.21 -4.34 5.91
C GLU A 89 -6.79 -5.79 5.76
N CYS A 90 -5.56 -6.00 5.30
CA CYS A 90 -5.07 -7.31 4.92
C CYS A 90 -4.32 -7.97 6.08
N HIS A 91 -4.78 -9.14 6.54
CA HIS A 91 -4.08 -9.89 7.57
C HIS A 91 -2.80 -10.47 7.01
N PHE A 92 -1.72 -10.35 7.79
CA PHE A 92 -0.40 -10.84 7.39
C PHE A 92 -0.29 -12.32 7.72
N THR A 93 -0.78 -13.16 6.82
CA THR A 93 -0.79 -14.61 6.98
C THR A 93 0.54 -15.23 6.59
N ASP A 94 0.73 -16.53 6.90
CA ASP A 94 1.93 -17.26 6.47
C ASP A 94 2.10 -17.24 4.97
N GLU A 95 1.00 -17.35 4.23
CA GLU A 95 1.02 -17.29 2.77
C GLU A 95 1.57 -15.94 2.28
N ILE A 96 1.09 -14.85 2.85
CA ILE A 96 1.56 -13.52 2.50
C ILE A 96 3.02 -13.33 2.92
N MET A 97 3.39 -13.84 4.10
CA MET A 97 4.75 -13.74 4.60
C MET A 97 5.77 -14.41 3.67
N HIS A 98 5.38 -15.51 3.03
CA HIS A 98 6.27 -16.33 2.19
C HIS A 98 6.13 -16.06 0.70
N ILE A 99 5.28 -15.13 0.29
CA ILE A 99 5.10 -14.85 -1.13
C ILE A 99 6.39 -14.25 -1.72
N SER A 100 6.80 -14.73 -2.89
CA SER A 100 7.97 -14.16 -3.55
C SER A 100 7.67 -12.73 -4.02
N PRO A 101 8.69 -11.86 -4.14
CA PRO A 101 8.46 -10.51 -4.65
C PRO A 101 7.80 -10.51 -6.03
N GLU A 102 8.23 -11.40 -6.91
CA GLU A 102 7.66 -11.51 -8.25
C GLU A 102 6.19 -11.88 -8.21
N ASP A 103 5.82 -12.88 -7.40
CA ASP A 103 4.43 -13.30 -7.27
C ASP A 103 3.57 -12.20 -6.64
N PHE A 104 4.13 -11.46 -5.69
CA PHE A 104 3.41 -10.34 -5.10
C PHE A 104 3.04 -9.30 -6.18
N ILE A 105 3.98 -8.95 -7.04
CA ILE A 105 3.71 -7.99 -8.11
C ILE A 105 2.69 -8.56 -9.08
N ARG A 106 2.91 -9.77 -9.59
CA ARG A 106 2.04 -10.36 -10.61
C ARG A 106 0.63 -10.66 -10.10
N LYS A 107 0.53 -11.33 -8.95
CA LYS A 107 -0.77 -11.80 -8.45
C LYS A 107 -1.55 -10.72 -7.73
N ALA A 108 -0.88 -9.91 -6.92
CA ALA A 108 -1.56 -8.89 -6.13
C ALA A 108 -1.69 -7.58 -6.90
N LEU A 109 -0.58 -6.98 -7.30
CA LEU A 109 -0.62 -5.66 -7.92
C LEU A 109 -1.24 -5.67 -9.32
N VAL A 110 -0.85 -6.63 -10.14
CA VAL A 110 -1.30 -6.67 -11.54
C VAL A 110 -2.65 -7.36 -11.68
N ASP A 111 -2.75 -8.62 -11.25
CA ASP A 111 -3.95 -9.42 -11.50
C ASP A 111 -5.12 -9.04 -10.60
N ALA A 112 -4.88 -8.92 -9.30
CA ALA A 112 -5.96 -8.65 -8.36
C ALA A 112 -6.36 -7.18 -8.31
N LEU A 113 -5.39 -6.29 -8.17
CA LEU A 113 -5.63 -4.87 -7.97
C LEU A 113 -5.72 -4.07 -9.26
N LYS A 114 -5.09 -4.54 -10.32
CA LYS A 114 -5.04 -3.82 -11.61
C LYS A 114 -4.52 -2.39 -11.43
N VAL A 115 -3.36 -2.29 -10.77
CA VAL A 115 -2.80 -0.99 -10.43
C VAL A 115 -2.40 -0.20 -11.67
N LYS A 116 -2.69 1.10 -11.67
CA LYS A 116 -2.14 2.04 -12.63
C LYS A 116 -1.01 2.84 -11.99
N TYR A 117 -1.15 3.17 -10.71
CA TYR A 117 -0.13 3.87 -9.93
C TYR A 117 0.12 3.14 -8.63
N VAL A 118 1.39 2.95 -8.28
CA VAL A 118 1.82 2.44 -6.99
C VAL A 118 2.67 3.50 -6.33
N CYS A 119 2.24 3.99 -5.17
CA CYS A 119 2.95 5.01 -4.43
C CYS A 119 3.63 4.37 -3.22
N VAL A 120 4.94 4.49 -3.14
CA VAL A 120 5.73 3.87 -2.06
C VAL A 120 6.87 4.80 -1.63
N GLY A 121 7.38 4.58 -0.42
CA GLY A 121 8.57 5.28 0.05
C GLY A 121 9.82 4.68 -0.58
N GLU A 122 10.92 5.45 -0.57
CA GLU A 122 12.17 5.01 -1.20
C GLU A 122 12.78 3.76 -0.56
N ASN A 123 12.43 3.48 0.70
CA ASN A 123 12.93 2.32 1.44
C ASN A 123 11.93 1.16 1.49
N PHE A 124 10.90 1.22 0.69
CA PHE A 124 9.86 0.18 0.68
C PHE A 124 10.44 -1.16 0.24
N THR A 125 10.11 -2.20 0.99
CA THR A 125 10.45 -3.57 0.64
C THR A 125 9.21 -4.44 0.71
N PHE A 126 9.22 -5.53 -0.03
CA PHE A 126 8.08 -6.44 -0.09
C PHE A 126 8.53 -7.86 -0.43
N GLY A 127 7.61 -8.80 -0.27
CA GLY A 127 7.90 -10.20 -0.53
C GLY A 127 8.62 -10.86 0.64
N TYR A 128 8.92 -12.14 0.49
CA TYR A 128 9.54 -12.95 1.54
C TYR A 128 10.87 -12.35 1.98
N LYS A 129 11.00 -12.11 3.27
CA LYS A 129 12.18 -11.50 3.91
C LYS A 129 12.56 -10.14 3.33
N GLY A 130 11.58 -9.43 2.75
CA GLY A 130 11.82 -8.12 2.16
C GLY A 130 12.76 -8.17 0.96
N ALA A 131 12.74 -9.26 0.21
CA ALA A 131 13.65 -9.44 -0.93
C ALA A 131 13.34 -8.52 -2.11
N GLY A 132 12.11 -8.00 -2.21
CA GLY A 132 11.76 -7.03 -3.23
C GLY A 132 12.02 -5.61 -2.76
N ASP A 133 12.36 -4.74 -3.69
CA ASP A 133 12.63 -3.32 -3.41
C ASP A 133 12.06 -2.42 -4.51
N VAL A 134 12.26 -1.11 -4.36
CA VAL A 134 11.72 -0.15 -5.32
C VAL A 134 12.33 -0.29 -6.72
N GLU A 135 13.58 -0.73 -6.81
CA GLU A 135 14.22 -0.95 -8.11
C GLU A 135 13.55 -2.11 -8.86
N MET A 136 13.24 -3.19 -8.15
CA MET A 136 12.51 -4.31 -8.73
C MET A 136 11.11 -3.88 -9.15
N LEU A 137 10.45 -3.08 -8.32
CA LEU A 137 9.12 -2.57 -8.63
C LEU A 137 9.12 -1.72 -9.90
N LYS A 138 10.12 -0.86 -10.07
CA LYS A 138 10.29 -0.06 -11.27
C LYS A 138 10.50 -0.94 -12.52
N GLU A 139 11.32 -1.97 -12.40
CA GLU A 139 11.59 -2.88 -13.50
C GLU A 139 10.31 -3.57 -13.96
N PHE A 140 9.55 -4.12 -13.01
CA PHE A 140 8.30 -4.79 -13.33
C PHE A 140 7.22 -3.82 -13.82
N SER A 141 7.27 -2.57 -13.39
CA SER A 141 6.31 -1.56 -13.86
C SER A 141 6.37 -1.36 -15.37
N LYS A 142 7.57 -1.45 -15.93
CA LYS A 142 7.75 -1.35 -17.38
C LYS A 142 7.17 -2.56 -18.11
N ARG A 143 7.29 -3.74 -17.50
CA ARG A 143 6.81 -4.99 -18.10
C ARG A 143 5.29 -5.11 -18.05
N PHE A 144 4.66 -4.58 -17.00
CA PHE A 144 3.23 -4.73 -16.75
C PHE A 144 2.43 -3.44 -16.90
N ASP A 145 3.07 -2.39 -17.40
CA ASP A 145 2.43 -1.13 -17.76
C ASP A 145 1.71 -0.44 -16.59
N PHE A 146 2.45 -0.23 -15.50
CA PHE A 146 1.97 0.64 -14.41
C PHE A 146 3.08 1.61 -14.02
N CYS A 147 2.72 2.64 -13.26
CA CYS A 147 3.65 3.68 -12.83
C CYS A 147 3.98 3.54 -11.35
N VAL A 148 5.25 3.69 -11.01
CA VAL A 148 5.69 3.71 -9.62
C VAL A 148 6.05 5.14 -9.25
N GLN A 149 5.39 5.64 -8.21
CA GLN A 149 5.67 6.95 -7.65
C GLN A 149 6.42 6.75 -6.34
N ILE A 150 7.64 7.24 -6.26
CA ILE A 150 8.49 7.06 -5.08
C ILE A 150 8.60 8.38 -4.34
N GLU A 151 8.23 8.36 -3.05
CA GLU A 151 8.36 9.53 -2.20
C GLU A 151 9.66 9.43 -1.39
N PRO A 152 10.44 10.51 -1.32
CA PRO A 152 11.67 10.50 -0.53
C PRO A 152 11.37 10.41 0.96
N THR A 153 12.33 9.87 1.71
CA THR A 153 12.22 9.82 3.16
C THR A 153 12.46 11.21 3.74
N TYR A 154 11.53 11.67 4.59
CA TYR A 154 11.66 12.95 5.26
C TYR A 154 12.37 12.79 6.58
N ARG A 155 13.40 13.59 6.79
CA ARG A 155 14.11 13.66 8.06
C ARG A 155 13.86 15.03 8.66
N LEU A 156 13.56 15.04 9.96
CA LEU A 156 13.30 16.29 10.68
C LEU A 156 14.56 17.15 10.83
N HIS A 157 15.71 16.55 10.68
CA HIS A 157 16.99 17.26 10.67
C HIS A 157 17.63 17.04 9.33
N GLY A 158 17.66 18.07 8.60
CA GLY A 158 18.22 18.05 7.27
C GLY A 158 19.57 17.38 7.22
#